data_ac9ccbd7407fe5016b890a5cbbbc5c04
#
_entry.id   ac9ccbd7407fe5016b890a5cbbbc5c04
#
_cell.length_a   1.000
_cell.length_b   1.000
_cell.length_c   1.000
_cell.angle_alpha   90.00
_cell.angle_beta   90.00
_cell.angle_gamma   90.00
#
_symmetry.space_group_name_H-M   'P 1'
#
loop_
_entity.id
_entity.type
_entity.pdbx_description
1 polymer ?
#
loop_
_entity_poly.entity_id
_entity_poly.type
_entity_poly.pdbx_seq_one_letter_code
_entity_poly.pdbx_strand_id
1 'polypeptide(L)'
;MNNVYSPKEFGKLIGRTTNTLQKWDREGKLKAHRSPTTNRRYYTHDQYLAYRGLVAPEQGLTIVYTRVSGVAQKPDLANQIRALEIYCQQHTLRVDEWLFDIGSGLNYKRKQFNRLMELIELGQVRRLLIAHRDRLVRFGYEYFEAFCQRHHTEIVIIDGETLSPEQELVRDLMAIVTVFSARLHGLRSYRQVLKEAALHKE
;
A
#
# COMPACT_ATOMS: atom_id res chain seq x y z
N MET A 1 1.83 3.76 -33.79
CA MET A 1 1.82 2.27 -33.96
C MET A 1 1.40 1.69 -32.62
N ASN A 2 0.26 1.02 -32.57
CA ASN A 2 -0.17 0.35 -31.31
C ASN A 2 0.71 -0.89 -31.11
N ASN A 3 1.79 -0.76 -30.36
CA ASN A 3 2.61 -1.89 -29.99
C ASN A 3 1.84 -2.76 -29.00
N VAL A 4 1.63 -4.02 -29.37
CA VAL A 4 1.04 -5.05 -28.50
C VAL A 4 2.11 -6.05 -28.11
N TYR A 5 2.04 -6.56 -26.88
CA TYR A 5 3.01 -7.46 -26.29
C TYR A 5 2.36 -8.77 -25.88
N SER A 6 3.02 -9.87 -26.16
CA SER A 6 2.67 -11.16 -25.54
C SER A 6 2.90 -11.11 -24.02
N PRO A 7 2.28 -11.98 -23.21
CA PRO A 7 2.52 -12.02 -21.76
C PRO A 7 4.00 -12.18 -21.38
N LYS A 8 4.79 -12.89 -22.22
CA LYS A 8 6.22 -13.08 -21.99
C LYS A 8 7.02 -11.79 -22.24
N GLU A 9 6.72 -11.07 -23.30
CA GLU A 9 7.36 -9.79 -23.64
C GLU A 9 6.99 -8.71 -22.62
N PHE A 10 5.69 -8.59 -22.32
CA PHE A 10 5.22 -7.64 -21.34
C PHE A 10 5.82 -7.90 -19.93
N GLY A 11 5.88 -9.17 -19.52
CA GLY A 11 6.52 -9.56 -18.28
C GLY A 11 7.99 -9.15 -18.20
N LYS A 12 8.75 -9.30 -19.31
CA LYS A 12 10.14 -8.81 -19.37
C LYS A 12 10.22 -7.29 -19.23
N LEU A 13 9.33 -6.53 -19.89
CA LEU A 13 9.30 -5.06 -19.84
C LEU A 13 9.03 -4.52 -18.44
N ILE A 14 8.17 -5.16 -17.67
CA ILE A 14 7.78 -4.71 -16.33
C ILE A 14 8.47 -5.46 -15.18
N GLY A 15 9.40 -6.38 -15.49
CA GLY A 15 10.14 -7.16 -14.49
C GLY A 15 9.28 -8.17 -13.71
N ARG A 16 8.22 -8.72 -14.36
CA ARG A 16 7.29 -9.68 -13.73
C ARG A 16 7.20 -10.98 -14.53
N THR A 17 6.88 -12.07 -13.86
CA THR A 17 6.70 -13.39 -14.54
C THR A 17 5.35 -13.47 -15.24
N THR A 18 5.24 -14.35 -16.23
CA THR A 18 3.95 -14.63 -16.89
C THR A 18 2.91 -15.18 -15.92
N ASN A 19 3.33 -15.94 -14.90
CA ASN A 19 2.42 -16.43 -13.85
C ASN A 19 1.83 -15.29 -13.01
N THR A 20 2.65 -14.28 -12.69
CA THR A 20 2.20 -13.06 -12.01
C THR A 20 1.16 -12.32 -12.86
N LEU A 21 1.42 -12.16 -14.15
CA LEU A 21 0.49 -11.50 -15.07
C LEU A 21 -0.84 -12.27 -15.20
N GLN A 22 -0.80 -13.61 -15.25
CA GLN A 22 -2.01 -14.43 -15.25
C GLN A 22 -2.80 -14.34 -13.95
N LYS A 23 -2.11 -14.25 -12.82
CA LYS A 23 -2.72 -14.00 -11.51
C LYS A 23 -3.43 -12.65 -11.50
N TRP A 24 -2.75 -11.58 -11.92
CA TRP A 24 -3.29 -10.23 -11.99
C TRP A 24 -4.48 -10.10 -12.95
N ASP A 25 -4.44 -10.80 -14.10
CA ASP A 25 -5.57 -10.88 -15.04
C ASP A 25 -6.81 -11.51 -14.37
N ARG A 26 -6.64 -12.60 -13.61
CA ARG A 26 -7.74 -13.26 -12.88
C ARG A 26 -8.27 -12.41 -11.73
N GLU A 27 -7.38 -11.72 -11.02
CA GLU A 27 -7.73 -10.85 -9.88
C GLU A 27 -8.28 -9.49 -10.32
N GLY A 28 -8.28 -9.21 -11.63
CA GLY A 28 -8.72 -7.92 -12.18
C GLY A 28 -7.72 -6.77 -11.97
N LYS A 29 -6.53 -7.06 -11.41
CA LYS A 29 -5.49 -6.05 -11.15
C LYS A 29 -4.87 -5.48 -12.43
N LEU A 30 -4.61 -6.35 -13.41
CA LEU A 30 -4.15 -5.97 -14.75
C LEU A 30 -4.79 -6.91 -15.76
N LYS A 31 -5.93 -6.49 -16.32
CA LYS A 31 -6.68 -7.27 -17.30
C LYS A 31 -5.92 -7.37 -18.61
N ALA A 32 -5.67 -8.60 -19.07
CA ALA A 32 -5.16 -8.85 -20.39
C ALA A 32 -6.26 -8.65 -21.43
N HIS A 33 -5.91 -8.07 -22.57
CA HIS A 33 -6.75 -8.14 -23.76
C HIS A 33 -6.71 -9.56 -24.35
N ARG A 34 -7.74 -9.92 -25.08
CA ARG A 34 -7.84 -11.20 -25.77
C ARG A 34 -7.95 -11.02 -27.27
N SER A 35 -7.13 -11.74 -28.02
CA SER A 35 -7.25 -11.76 -29.48
C SER A 35 -8.60 -12.33 -29.86
N PRO A 36 -9.39 -11.66 -30.73
CA PRO A 36 -10.70 -12.16 -31.16
C PRO A 36 -10.64 -13.51 -31.85
N THR A 37 -9.54 -13.80 -32.57
CA THR A 37 -9.38 -15.00 -33.36
C THR A 37 -8.78 -16.18 -32.60
N THR A 38 -7.79 -15.93 -31.74
CA THR A 38 -7.02 -16.99 -31.06
C THR A 38 -7.28 -17.09 -29.58
N ASN A 39 -8.04 -16.15 -28.99
CA ASN A 39 -8.29 -16.00 -27.56
C ASN A 39 -7.00 -15.89 -26.70
N ARG A 40 -5.85 -15.64 -27.35
CA ARG A 40 -4.57 -15.46 -26.64
C ARG A 40 -4.52 -14.11 -25.95
N ARG A 41 -3.93 -14.08 -24.75
CA ARG A 41 -3.69 -12.84 -23.98
C ARG A 41 -2.63 -11.98 -24.66
N TYR A 42 -2.88 -10.67 -24.67
CA TYR A 42 -1.89 -9.66 -25.02
C TYR A 42 -2.07 -8.42 -24.15
N TYR A 43 -1.04 -7.59 -24.10
CA TYR A 43 -1.02 -6.32 -23.39
C TYR A 43 -0.67 -5.19 -24.35
N THR A 44 -1.18 -3.98 -24.11
CA THR A 44 -0.91 -2.82 -24.97
C THR A 44 0.27 -2.00 -24.46
N HIS A 45 0.81 -1.14 -25.33
CA HIS A 45 1.84 -0.18 -24.94
C HIS A 45 1.30 0.84 -23.92
N ASP A 46 0.02 1.22 -24.02
CA ASP A 46 -0.62 2.12 -23.05
C ASP A 46 -0.67 1.50 -21.65
N GLN A 47 -0.92 0.20 -21.54
CA GLN A 47 -0.81 -0.52 -20.27
C GLN A 47 0.62 -0.54 -19.72
N TYR A 48 1.63 -0.61 -20.58
CA TYR A 48 3.03 -0.48 -20.17
C TYR A 48 3.33 0.93 -19.68
N LEU A 49 2.89 1.97 -20.39
CA LEU A 49 3.07 3.36 -20.00
C LEU A 49 2.37 3.66 -18.66
N ALA A 50 1.14 3.18 -18.49
CA ALA A 50 0.39 3.30 -17.24
C ALA A 50 1.13 2.61 -16.08
N TYR A 51 1.60 1.36 -16.28
CA TYR A 51 2.38 0.64 -15.27
C TYR A 51 3.67 1.36 -14.88
N ARG A 52 4.32 2.02 -15.85
CA ARG A 52 5.53 2.83 -15.62
C ARG A 52 5.23 4.21 -15.04
N GLY A 53 3.96 4.56 -14.84
CA GLY A 53 3.58 5.90 -14.42
C GLY A 53 3.91 7.00 -15.43
N LEU A 54 3.99 6.65 -16.72
CA LEU A 54 4.33 7.60 -17.79
C LEU A 54 3.10 8.26 -18.41
N VAL A 55 1.91 7.74 -18.11
CA VAL A 55 0.61 8.32 -18.53
C VAL A 55 -0.33 8.27 -17.32
N ALA A 56 -0.92 9.42 -17.00
CA ALA A 56 -1.97 9.46 -15.99
C ALA A 56 -3.18 8.62 -16.47
N PRO A 57 -3.76 7.77 -15.62
CA PRO A 57 -4.95 7.01 -15.98
C PRO A 57 -6.11 7.99 -16.22
N GLU A 58 -6.56 8.16 -17.47
CA GLU A 58 -7.73 9.01 -17.79
C GLU A 58 -9.00 8.54 -17.06
N GLN A 59 -9.09 7.24 -16.77
CA GLN A 59 -10.20 6.58 -16.06
C GLN A 59 -9.65 5.71 -14.91
N GLY A 60 -8.81 6.28 -14.04
CA GLY A 60 -8.30 5.57 -12.88
C GLY A 60 -9.30 5.50 -11.73
N LEU A 61 -9.15 4.47 -10.88
CA LEU A 61 -10.00 4.25 -9.71
C LEU A 61 -9.83 5.35 -8.67
N THR A 62 -10.93 5.74 -8.05
CA THR A 62 -10.96 6.50 -6.80
C THR A 62 -11.13 5.52 -5.66
N ILE A 63 -10.10 5.38 -4.83
CA ILE A 63 -10.05 4.44 -3.71
C ILE A 63 -10.04 5.19 -2.41
N VAL A 64 -10.83 4.72 -1.45
CA VAL A 64 -10.76 5.15 -0.05
C VAL A 64 -9.99 4.10 0.72
N TYR A 65 -9.01 4.56 1.51
CA TYR A 65 -8.29 3.68 2.42
C TYR A 65 -8.35 4.22 3.85
N THR A 66 -8.62 3.34 4.81
CA THR A 66 -8.58 3.67 6.23
C THR A 66 -8.15 2.47 7.06
N ARG A 67 -7.74 2.71 8.31
CA ARG A 67 -7.32 1.65 9.23
C ARG A 67 -7.51 2.04 10.69
N VAL A 68 -7.54 1.00 11.53
CA VAL A 68 -7.38 1.10 12.99
C VAL A 68 -6.33 0.10 13.45
N SER A 69 -5.69 0.35 14.59
CA SER A 69 -4.59 -0.52 15.07
C SER A 69 -5.06 -1.82 15.68
N GLY A 70 -6.31 -1.91 16.14
CA GLY A 70 -6.84 -3.10 16.79
C GLY A 70 -8.35 -3.26 16.67
N VAL A 71 -8.82 -4.48 16.96
CA VAL A 71 -10.25 -4.85 16.87
C VAL A 71 -11.14 -4.00 17.81
N ALA A 72 -10.61 -3.61 18.96
CA ALA A 72 -11.33 -2.75 19.91
C ALA A 72 -11.68 -1.36 19.33
N GLN A 73 -10.98 -0.93 18.29
CA GLN A 73 -11.19 0.37 17.63
C GLN A 73 -12.13 0.28 16.39
N LYS A 74 -12.93 -0.77 16.27
CA LYS A 74 -13.95 -0.85 15.22
C LYS A 74 -14.92 0.34 15.20
N PRO A 75 -15.36 0.90 16.35
CA PRO A 75 -16.16 2.12 16.35
C PRO A 75 -15.44 3.31 15.68
N ASP A 76 -14.13 3.47 15.93
CA ASP A 76 -13.32 4.52 15.30
C ASP A 76 -13.18 4.32 13.79
N LEU A 77 -13.08 3.05 13.34
CA LEU A 77 -13.10 2.73 11.93
C LEU A 77 -14.42 3.16 11.28
N ALA A 78 -15.56 2.88 11.92
CA ALA A 78 -16.87 3.29 11.44
C ALA A 78 -17.01 4.83 11.36
N ASN A 79 -16.47 5.55 12.36
CA ASN A 79 -16.44 7.01 12.34
C ASN A 79 -15.59 7.56 11.19
N GLN A 80 -14.42 6.97 10.93
CA GLN A 80 -13.57 7.35 9.80
C GLN A 80 -14.30 7.12 8.46
N ILE A 81 -14.94 5.96 8.29
CA ILE A 81 -15.70 5.64 7.08
C ILE A 81 -16.81 6.69 6.88
N ARG A 82 -17.59 6.99 7.92
CA ARG A 82 -18.68 7.98 7.85
C ARG A 82 -18.16 9.37 7.46
N ALA A 83 -17.04 9.81 8.04
CA ALA A 83 -16.45 11.10 7.69
C ALA A 83 -16.02 11.14 6.21
N LEU A 84 -15.41 10.06 5.72
CA LEU A 84 -15.03 9.92 4.32
C LEU A 84 -16.24 9.86 3.38
N GLU A 85 -17.33 9.19 3.77
CA GLU A 85 -18.59 9.17 3.01
C GLU A 85 -19.20 10.56 2.88
N ILE A 86 -19.27 11.32 4.01
CA ILE A 86 -19.78 12.68 4.02
C ILE A 86 -18.94 13.58 3.09
N TYR A 87 -17.63 13.48 3.19
CA TYR A 87 -16.71 14.22 2.31
C TYR A 87 -16.95 13.89 0.84
N CYS A 88 -17.04 12.61 0.49
CA CYS A 88 -17.31 12.16 -0.88
C CYS A 88 -18.65 12.69 -1.41
N GLN A 89 -19.69 12.69 -0.58
CA GLN A 89 -21.01 13.24 -0.95
C GLN A 89 -20.95 14.75 -1.19
N GLN A 90 -20.30 15.50 -0.30
CA GLN A 90 -20.17 16.95 -0.42
C GLN A 90 -19.39 17.38 -1.68
N HIS A 91 -18.40 16.58 -2.09
CA HIS A 91 -17.57 16.87 -3.26
C HIS A 91 -18.01 16.10 -4.53
N THR A 92 -19.16 15.44 -4.49
CA THR A 92 -19.70 14.65 -5.61
C THR A 92 -18.66 13.64 -6.16
N LEU A 93 -17.87 13.04 -5.27
CA LEU A 93 -16.85 12.07 -5.61
C LEU A 93 -17.44 10.65 -5.64
N ARG A 94 -17.35 10.00 -6.80
CA ARG A 94 -17.66 8.59 -6.91
C ARG A 94 -16.46 7.77 -6.42
N VAL A 95 -16.67 6.93 -5.43
CA VAL A 95 -15.68 5.97 -4.92
C VAL A 95 -15.91 4.62 -5.58
N ASP A 96 -14.86 4.07 -6.19
CA ASP A 96 -14.90 2.78 -6.87
C ASP A 96 -14.60 1.62 -5.91
N GLU A 97 -13.75 1.83 -4.91
CA GLU A 97 -13.40 0.80 -3.95
C GLU A 97 -13.09 1.38 -2.55
N TRP A 98 -13.54 0.65 -1.52
CA TRP A 98 -13.28 0.92 -0.11
C TRP A 98 -12.35 -0.15 0.44
N LEU A 99 -11.17 0.23 0.90
CA LEU A 99 -10.17 -0.64 1.48
C LEU A 99 -9.95 -0.29 2.94
N PHE A 100 -9.97 -1.29 3.82
CA PHE A 100 -9.70 -1.08 5.25
C PHE A 100 -8.92 -2.23 5.86
N ASP A 101 -8.03 -1.89 6.79
CA ASP A 101 -7.22 -2.84 7.55
C ASP A 101 -7.40 -2.65 9.06
N ILE A 102 -7.30 -3.76 9.79
CA ILE A 102 -7.10 -3.75 11.24
C ILE A 102 -5.65 -4.14 11.48
N GLY A 103 -4.81 -3.16 11.83
CA GLY A 103 -3.38 -3.36 12.03
C GLY A 103 -2.64 -2.05 12.28
N SER A 104 -1.50 -2.12 12.98
CA SER A 104 -0.66 -0.95 13.26
C SER A 104 -0.17 -0.27 11.98
N GLY A 105 -0.01 1.05 12.03
CA GLY A 105 0.61 1.85 10.97
C GLY A 105 2.07 1.49 10.69
N LEU A 106 2.72 0.76 11.61
CA LEU A 106 4.06 0.18 11.44
C LEU A 106 4.07 -1.14 10.65
N ASN A 107 2.92 -1.78 10.52
CA ASN A 107 2.82 -3.04 9.81
C ASN A 107 2.60 -2.82 8.32
N TYR A 108 3.64 -2.87 7.53
CA TYR A 108 3.58 -2.78 6.06
C TYR A 108 3.09 -4.06 5.38
N LYS A 109 2.83 -5.16 6.12
CA LYS A 109 2.29 -6.40 5.58
C LYS A 109 0.74 -6.47 5.63
N ARG A 110 0.08 -5.35 5.89
CA ARG A 110 -1.39 -5.25 5.86
C ARG A 110 -1.93 -5.62 4.49
N LYS A 111 -2.97 -6.44 4.46
CA LYS A 111 -3.49 -7.03 3.21
C LYS A 111 -4.01 -5.98 2.24
N GLN A 112 -4.87 -5.08 2.71
CA GLN A 112 -5.47 -4.08 1.84
C GLN A 112 -4.49 -2.96 1.49
N PHE A 113 -3.58 -2.62 2.39
CA PHE A 113 -2.49 -1.70 2.11
C PHE A 113 -1.60 -2.22 0.96
N ASN A 114 -1.18 -3.49 1.00
CA ASN A 114 -0.36 -4.06 -0.08
C ASN A 114 -1.13 -4.12 -1.41
N ARG A 115 -2.43 -4.46 -1.35
CA ARG A 115 -3.29 -4.41 -2.53
C ARG A 115 -3.38 -3.00 -3.11
N LEU A 116 -3.55 -1.99 -2.26
CA LEU A 116 -3.55 -0.58 -2.68
C LEU A 116 -2.24 -0.21 -3.38
N MET A 117 -1.09 -0.58 -2.77
CA MET A 117 0.22 -0.29 -3.36
C MET A 117 0.40 -0.97 -4.72
N GLU A 118 -0.04 -2.23 -4.87
CA GLU A 118 -0.02 -2.94 -6.16
C GLU A 118 -0.89 -2.23 -7.21
N LEU A 119 -2.09 -1.76 -6.85
CA LEU A 119 -2.98 -1.03 -7.77
C LEU A 119 -2.38 0.31 -8.19
N ILE A 120 -1.72 1.03 -7.28
CA ILE A 120 -1.00 2.28 -7.58
C ILE A 120 0.19 1.99 -8.51
N GLU A 121 1.00 0.97 -8.19
CA GLU A 121 2.14 0.56 -9.03
C GLU A 121 1.71 0.20 -10.46
N LEU A 122 0.53 -0.39 -10.60
CA LEU A 122 -0.08 -0.73 -11.90
C LEU A 122 -0.68 0.48 -12.63
N GLY A 123 -0.62 1.69 -12.04
CA GLY A 123 -1.19 2.90 -12.62
C GLY A 123 -2.72 2.89 -12.70
N GLN A 124 -3.41 2.12 -11.86
CA GLN A 124 -4.87 1.99 -11.89
C GLN A 124 -5.57 2.97 -10.96
N VAL A 125 -4.86 3.60 -10.04
CA VAL A 125 -5.45 4.50 -9.05
C VAL A 125 -5.19 5.94 -9.46
N ARG A 126 -6.27 6.68 -9.74
CA ARG A 126 -6.21 8.12 -9.99
C ARG A 126 -6.21 8.91 -8.69
N ARG A 127 -7.04 8.49 -7.73
CA ARG A 127 -7.23 9.21 -6.47
C ARG A 127 -7.32 8.26 -5.29
N LEU A 128 -6.55 8.59 -4.26
CA LEU A 128 -6.56 7.92 -2.97
C LEU A 128 -7.07 8.90 -1.90
N LEU A 129 -8.20 8.59 -1.27
CA LEU A 129 -8.75 9.36 -0.14
C LEU A 129 -8.38 8.67 1.17
N ILE A 130 -7.87 9.44 2.10
CA ILE A 130 -7.56 9.00 3.47
C ILE A 130 -8.06 10.03 4.49
N ALA A 131 -8.47 9.57 5.66
CA ALA A 131 -8.92 10.45 6.72
C ALA A 131 -7.78 11.30 7.30
N HIS A 132 -6.61 10.71 7.48
CA HIS A 132 -5.39 11.36 7.99
C HIS A 132 -4.16 10.60 7.51
N ARG A 133 -2.98 11.24 7.46
CA ARG A 133 -1.71 10.65 6.98
C ARG A 133 -1.35 9.37 7.72
N ASP A 134 -1.55 9.32 9.03
CA ASP A 134 -1.25 8.16 9.86
C ASP A 134 -2.20 6.97 9.63
N ARG A 135 -3.32 7.16 8.91
CA ARG A 135 -4.16 6.06 8.44
C ARG A 135 -3.51 5.29 7.30
N LEU A 136 -2.64 5.94 6.52
CA LEU A 136 -1.85 5.25 5.50
C LEU A 136 -0.65 4.53 6.13
N VAL A 137 0.26 5.30 6.72
CA VAL A 137 1.47 4.80 7.37
C VAL A 137 1.82 5.66 8.58
N ARG A 138 2.52 5.09 9.57
CA ARG A 138 2.93 5.84 10.75
C ARG A 138 4.19 6.66 10.51
N PHE A 139 5.13 6.14 9.71
CA PHE A 139 6.36 6.83 9.36
C PHE A 139 6.60 6.76 7.85
N GLY A 140 7.37 7.71 7.32
CA GLY A 140 7.74 7.75 5.92
C GLY A 140 6.58 8.10 4.98
N TYR A 141 5.61 8.89 5.44
CA TYR A 141 4.49 9.34 4.61
C TYR A 141 4.98 10.02 3.33
N GLU A 142 6.01 10.83 3.42
CA GLU A 142 6.61 11.56 2.29
C GLU A 142 7.10 10.61 1.20
N TYR A 143 7.60 9.43 1.60
CA TYR A 143 8.00 8.40 0.64
C TYR A 143 6.80 7.85 -0.14
N PHE A 144 5.69 7.60 0.55
CA PHE A 144 4.46 7.12 -0.10
C PHE A 144 3.78 8.21 -0.93
N GLU A 145 3.83 9.45 -0.50
CA GLU A 145 3.36 10.58 -1.29
C GLU A 145 4.15 10.71 -2.60
N ALA A 146 5.48 10.67 -2.52
CA ALA A 146 6.34 10.67 -3.71
C ALA A 146 6.13 9.43 -4.60
N PHE A 147 5.83 8.26 -4.00
CA PHE A 147 5.47 7.06 -4.75
C PHE A 147 4.16 7.26 -5.50
N CYS A 148 3.12 7.76 -4.85
CA CYS A 148 1.82 8.05 -5.46
C CYS A 148 1.96 9.08 -6.60
N GLN A 149 2.71 10.16 -6.39
CA GLN A 149 2.97 11.18 -7.40
C GLN A 149 3.65 10.60 -8.65
N ARG A 150 4.64 9.73 -8.47
CA ARG A 150 5.32 9.05 -9.60
C ARG A 150 4.39 8.15 -10.41
N HIS A 151 3.33 7.64 -9.78
CA HIS A 151 2.31 6.82 -10.43
C HIS A 151 1.03 7.60 -10.76
N HIS A 152 1.10 8.96 -10.76
CA HIS A 152 -0.01 9.86 -11.06
C HIS A 152 -1.26 9.65 -10.19
N THR A 153 -1.06 9.17 -8.96
CA THR A 153 -2.12 9.03 -7.96
C THR A 153 -2.16 10.27 -7.08
N GLU A 154 -3.28 10.99 -7.11
CA GLU A 154 -3.56 12.10 -6.21
C GLU A 154 -3.93 11.56 -4.82
N ILE A 155 -3.28 12.04 -3.76
CA ILE A 155 -3.70 11.75 -2.38
C ILE A 155 -4.54 12.91 -1.86
N VAL A 156 -5.77 12.61 -1.43
CA VAL A 156 -6.68 13.56 -0.78
C VAL A 156 -6.80 13.19 0.69
N ILE A 157 -6.42 14.13 1.55
CA ILE A 157 -6.53 13.99 3.01
C ILE A 157 -7.68 14.85 3.46
N ILE A 158 -8.66 14.28 4.15
CA ILE A 158 -9.86 15.03 4.59
C ILE A 158 -9.65 15.80 5.91
N ASP A 159 -8.46 15.71 6.48
CA ASP A 159 -7.95 16.45 7.65
C ASP A 159 -8.99 16.70 8.76
N GLY A 160 -9.35 15.62 9.44
CA GLY A 160 -10.12 15.70 10.67
C GLY A 160 -9.17 15.57 11.86
N GLU A 161 -8.76 16.67 12.48
CA GLU A 161 -7.92 16.68 13.70
C GLU A 161 -8.46 15.75 14.80
N THR A 162 -9.75 15.49 14.80
CA THR A 162 -10.45 14.60 15.75
C THR A 162 -10.26 13.10 15.51
N LEU A 163 -9.60 12.71 14.39
CA LEU A 163 -9.51 11.31 13.96
C LEU A 163 -8.13 10.68 14.16
N SER A 164 -7.15 11.41 14.74
CA SER A 164 -5.82 10.86 15.06
C SER A 164 -5.75 10.46 16.53
N PRO A 165 -5.78 9.18 16.90
CA PRO A 165 -5.69 8.78 18.29
C PRO A 165 -4.24 8.89 18.77
N GLU A 166 -3.97 9.85 19.65
CA GLU A 166 -2.70 9.94 20.40
C GLU A 166 -2.32 8.62 21.08
N GLN A 167 -3.33 7.88 21.55
CA GLN A 167 -3.16 6.57 22.15
C GLN A 167 -2.56 5.53 21.20
N GLU A 168 -2.84 5.61 19.88
CA GLU A 168 -2.19 4.73 18.90
C GLU A 168 -0.71 5.06 18.76
N LEU A 169 -0.36 6.35 18.73
CA LEU A 169 1.03 6.79 18.64
C LEU A 169 1.85 6.30 19.83
N VAL A 170 1.32 6.45 21.05
CA VAL A 170 1.96 5.96 22.27
C VAL A 170 2.17 4.44 22.21
N ARG A 171 1.17 3.68 21.78
CA ARG A 171 1.27 2.21 21.66
C ARG A 171 2.31 1.80 20.61
N ASP A 172 2.34 2.45 19.47
CA ASP A 172 3.33 2.20 18.41
C ASP A 172 4.75 2.53 18.90
N LEU A 173 4.92 3.65 19.64
CA LEU A 173 6.19 4.02 20.26
C LEU A 173 6.66 2.96 21.28
N MET A 174 5.75 2.51 22.14
CA MET A 174 6.04 1.46 23.12
C MET A 174 6.46 0.14 22.44
N ALA A 175 5.83 -0.22 21.34
CA ALA A 175 6.22 -1.40 20.55
C ALA A 175 7.66 -1.28 20.01
N ILE A 176 8.02 -0.11 19.48
CA ILE A 176 9.39 0.17 19.01
C ILE A 176 10.39 0.07 20.18
N VAL A 177 10.13 0.77 21.29
CA VAL A 177 11.00 0.76 22.49
C VAL A 177 11.20 -0.66 22.99
N THR A 178 10.14 -1.49 23.04
CA THR A 178 10.20 -2.87 23.48
C THR A 178 11.14 -3.70 22.60
N VAL A 179 11.02 -3.57 21.26
CA VAL A 179 11.90 -4.28 20.31
C VAL A 179 13.35 -3.85 20.47
N PHE A 180 13.64 -2.55 20.62
CA PHE A 180 14.99 -2.07 20.86
C PHE A 180 15.55 -2.53 22.20
N SER A 181 14.77 -2.47 23.27
CA SER A 181 15.16 -2.94 24.59
C SER A 181 15.50 -4.41 24.58
N ALA A 182 14.68 -5.25 23.94
CA ALA A 182 14.95 -6.68 23.82
C ALA A 182 16.28 -6.97 23.07
N ARG A 183 16.55 -6.22 21.99
CA ARG A 183 17.82 -6.33 21.25
C ARG A 183 19.03 -5.88 22.08
N LEU A 184 18.90 -4.79 22.82
CA LEU A 184 19.96 -4.29 23.70
C LEU A 184 20.27 -5.29 24.82
N HIS A 185 19.26 -5.92 25.41
CA HIS A 185 19.46 -6.97 26.42
C HIS A 185 20.15 -8.20 25.80
N GLY A 186 19.74 -8.65 24.63
CA GLY A 186 20.40 -9.74 23.91
C GLY A 186 21.88 -9.45 23.59
N LEU A 187 22.22 -8.22 23.20
CA LEU A 187 23.59 -7.78 22.95
C LEU A 187 24.44 -7.74 24.25
N ARG A 188 23.84 -7.38 25.38
CA ARG A 188 24.55 -7.38 26.70
C ARG A 188 24.86 -8.78 27.13
N SER A 189 23.94 -9.75 27.06
CA SER A 189 24.17 -11.15 27.38
C SER A 189 25.22 -11.75 26.48
N TYR A 190 25.22 -11.46 25.17
CA TYR A 190 26.20 -11.93 24.21
C TYR A 190 27.63 -11.41 24.53
N ARG A 191 27.77 -10.13 24.92
CA ARG A 191 29.04 -9.54 25.36
C ARG A 191 29.57 -10.21 26.62
N GLN A 192 28.69 -10.60 27.52
CA GLN A 192 29.09 -11.26 28.76
C GLN A 192 29.64 -12.68 28.48
N VAL A 193 28.94 -13.45 27.63
CA VAL A 193 29.40 -14.78 27.19
C VAL A 193 30.75 -14.72 26.46
N LEU A 194 30.99 -13.70 25.63
CA LEU A 194 32.27 -13.50 24.94
C LEU A 194 33.39 -13.14 25.92
N LYS A 195 33.12 -12.35 26.97
CA LYS A 195 34.10 -12.03 28.01
C LYS A 195 34.49 -13.28 28.82
N GLU A 196 33.50 -14.09 29.20
CA GLU A 196 33.72 -15.33 29.95
C GLU A 196 34.53 -16.35 29.11
N ALA A 197 34.21 -16.48 27.81
CA ALA A 197 34.94 -17.34 26.89
C ALA A 197 36.39 -16.88 26.62
N ALA A 198 36.68 -15.58 26.72
CA ALA A 198 38.03 -15.03 26.58
C ALA A 198 38.88 -15.27 27.84
N LEU A 199 38.26 -15.26 29.03
CA LEU A 199 38.92 -15.51 30.31
C LEU A 199 39.31 -17.01 30.55
N HIS A 200 38.69 -17.94 29.86
CA HIS A 200 38.99 -19.38 29.92
C HIS A 200 40.05 -19.84 28.90
N LYS A 201 40.69 -18.90 28.19
CA LYS A 201 41.76 -19.19 27.22
C LYS A 201 43.17 -18.83 27.71
N GLU A 202 43.30 -18.34 28.93
CA GLU A 202 44.56 -18.19 29.67
C GLU A 202 44.70 -19.36 30.69
#